data_9a26312d2a42da95f9109b967a0b989b
#
_entry.id   9a26312d2a42da95f9109b967a0b989b
#
_cell.length_a   1.000
_cell.length_b   1.000
_cell.length_c   1.000
_cell.angle_alpha   90.00
_cell.angle_beta   90.00
_cell.angle_gamma   90.00
#
_symmetry.space_group_name_H-M   'P 1'
#
loop_
_entity.id
_entity.type
_entity.pdbx_description
1 polymer ?
#
loop_
_entity_poly.entity_id
_entity_poly.type
_entity_poly.pdbx_seq_one_letter_code
_entity_poly.pdbx_strand_id
1 'polypeptide(L)'
;MTTFGQRVRPSGGHAEDRAVERIVRRTFGTLTGRSGEPLLYAVMDGTPVGVLGLALGAAGLRRLTFVKDEDDFLARLLAELPDTPVLRSAKLDTVRRALDRYFAGRGFTFRTPVDLSEVTPFQQRVLRATAKVPAGRVSTYTAVATEAGRPHAARAVGNALHRNPVAIIVPCHRVLRSDGSLGGYGGGLDAKRYLLELEGVLL
;
A
#
# COMPACT_ATOMS: atom_id res chain seq x y z
N MET A 1 4.63 41.57 10.60
CA MET A 1 4.19 40.82 11.81
C MET A 1 2.74 40.48 11.62
N THR A 2 2.42 39.28 11.18
CA THR A 2 1.05 38.73 11.31
C THR A 2 1.18 37.20 11.20
N THR A 3 1.02 36.59 12.35
CA THR A 3 1.10 35.16 12.61
C THR A 3 -0.18 34.48 12.07
N PHE A 4 -0.10 33.59 11.11
CA PHE A 4 -1.20 32.70 10.76
C PHE A 4 -0.81 31.28 11.15
N GLY A 5 -1.06 30.95 12.39
CA GLY A 5 -1.05 29.58 12.90
C GLY A 5 -2.48 29.08 13.01
N GLN A 6 -3.07 28.59 11.94
CA GLN A 6 -4.29 27.80 12.05
C GLN A 6 -3.91 26.33 12.28
N ARG A 7 -4.04 25.89 13.52
CA ARG A 7 -4.10 24.48 13.88
C ARG A 7 -5.39 23.91 13.29
N VAL A 8 -5.25 23.07 12.26
CA VAL A 8 -6.33 22.18 11.83
C VAL A 8 -6.60 21.21 12.98
N ARG A 9 -7.72 21.34 13.63
CA ARG A 9 -8.20 20.39 14.64
C ARG A 9 -8.53 19.08 13.91
N PRO A 10 -8.16 17.90 14.42
CA PRO A 10 -8.67 16.65 13.91
C PRO A 10 -10.18 16.62 14.17
N SER A 11 -10.98 16.64 13.10
CA SER A 11 -12.42 16.56 13.17
C SER A 11 -12.85 15.18 13.67
N GLY A 12 -13.70 15.18 14.65
CA GLY A 12 -14.67 14.22 15.15
C GLY A 12 -14.50 12.76 14.75
N GLY A 13 -13.73 12.01 15.54
CA GLY A 13 -13.42 10.62 15.29
C GLY A 13 -14.63 9.67 15.38
N HIS A 14 -14.65 8.68 16.10
CA HIS A 14 -15.38 7.45 16.29
C HIS A 14 -16.95 7.47 16.28
N ALA A 15 -17.61 8.58 16.47
CA ALA A 15 -19.08 8.67 16.46
C ALA A 15 -19.63 8.86 15.04
N GLU A 16 -18.96 9.68 14.24
CA GLU A 16 -19.31 9.93 12.82
C GLU A 16 -19.00 8.69 11.99
N ASP A 17 -17.86 8.03 12.19
CA ASP A 17 -17.51 6.78 11.52
C ASP A 17 -18.55 5.68 11.79
N ARG A 18 -19.05 5.55 13.03
CA ARG A 18 -20.09 4.58 13.37
C ARG A 18 -21.47 4.95 12.80
N ALA A 19 -21.74 6.23 12.61
CA ALA A 19 -22.96 6.69 11.95
C ALA A 19 -22.91 6.40 10.45
N VAL A 20 -21.78 6.65 9.80
CA VAL A 20 -21.53 6.33 8.39
C VAL A 20 -21.61 4.81 8.15
N GLU A 21 -20.96 4.00 8.99
CA GLU A 21 -21.05 2.53 8.90
C GLU A 21 -22.51 2.03 9.01
N ARG A 22 -23.32 2.61 9.92
CA ARG A 22 -24.73 2.26 10.05
C ARG A 22 -25.56 2.65 8.83
N ILE A 23 -25.30 3.83 8.27
CA ILE A 23 -25.99 4.31 7.07
C ILE A 23 -25.64 3.40 5.89
N VAL A 24 -24.37 3.07 5.70
CA VAL A 24 -23.89 2.19 4.62
C VAL A 24 -24.48 0.79 4.75
N ARG A 25 -24.42 0.16 5.93
CA ARG A 25 -25.07 -1.15 6.15
C ARG A 25 -26.57 -1.12 5.87
N ARG A 26 -27.24 -0.04 6.25
CA ARG A 26 -28.68 0.11 6.06
C ARG A 26 -29.06 0.40 4.61
N THR A 27 -28.26 1.21 3.92
CA THR A 27 -28.55 1.64 2.53
C THR A 27 -28.18 0.58 1.52
N PHE A 28 -26.99 0.01 1.63
CA PHE A 28 -26.47 -0.97 0.67
C PHE A 28 -26.90 -2.41 0.99
N GLY A 29 -27.08 -2.77 2.25
CA GLY A 29 -27.66 -4.05 2.64
C GLY A 29 -29.12 -4.23 2.23
N THR A 30 -29.82 -3.12 1.94
CA THR A 30 -31.22 -3.12 1.49
C THR A 30 -31.34 -3.07 -0.04
N LEU A 31 -30.31 -2.53 -0.73
CA LEU A 31 -30.38 -2.27 -2.18
C LEU A 31 -29.80 -3.37 -3.05
N THR A 32 -28.91 -4.19 -2.51
CA THR A 32 -28.25 -5.24 -3.31
C THR A 32 -28.14 -6.51 -2.49
N GLY A 33 -28.80 -7.58 -2.85
CA GLY A 33 -28.57 -8.92 -2.32
C GLY A 33 -27.15 -9.45 -2.58
N ARG A 34 -26.16 -8.58 -2.78
CA ARG A 34 -24.75 -8.81 -3.10
C ARG A 34 -23.83 -7.70 -2.54
N SER A 35 -24.11 -7.12 -1.39
CA SER A 35 -23.18 -6.12 -0.83
C SER A 35 -21.96 -6.77 -0.21
N GLY A 36 -20.84 -6.71 -0.92
CA GLY A 36 -19.54 -6.90 -0.33
C GLY A 36 -19.30 -5.87 0.80
N GLU A 37 -18.48 -6.22 1.79
CA GLU A 37 -18.09 -5.26 2.82
C GLU A 37 -17.42 -4.03 2.19
N PRO A 38 -17.67 -2.82 2.75
CA PRO A 38 -17.10 -1.60 2.20
C PRO A 38 -15.59 -1.60 2.27
N LEU A 39 -14.95 -1.07 1.25
CA LEU A 39 -13.53 -0.79 1.24
C LEU A 39 -13.30 0.57 1.90
N LEU A 40 -12.55 0.59 2.98
CA LEU A 40 -12.19 1.82 3.67
C LEU A 40 -10.95 2.41 3.03
N TYR A 41 -10.91 3.73 2.78
CA TYR A 41 -9.75 4.36 2.18
C TYR A 41 -9.26 5.58 2.96
N ALA A 42 -8.01 5.93 2.73
CA ALA A 42 -7.37 7.19 3.11
C ALA A 42 -6.29 7.56 2.11
N VAL A 43 -5.94 8.83 2.06
CA VAL A 43 -4.80 9.33 1.29
C VAL A 43 -3.81 9.98 2.25
N MET A 44 -2.52 9.76 2.00
CA MET A 44 -1.40 10.43 2.68
C MET A 44 -0.68 11.29 1.65
N ASP A 45 -0.82 12.57 1.78
CA ASP A 45 -0.03 13.59 1.11
C ASP A 45 1.21 13.98 1.94
N GLY A 46 2.12 14.73 1.35
CA GLY A 46 3.32 15.21 2.05
C GLY A 46 4.32 14.12 2.46
N THR A 47 4.24 12.91 1.91
CA THR A 47 5.26 11.90 2.16
C THR A 47 6.51 12.15 1.32
N PRO A 48 7.71 11.70 1.77
CA PRO A 48 8.94 11.87 1.00
C PRO A 48 8.96 11.20 -0.37
N VAL A 49 8.00 10.30 -0.62
CA VAL A 49 7.88 9.55 -1.87
C VAL A 49 6.65 9.92 -2.68
N GLY A 50 6.00 11.05 -2.35
CA GLY A 50 4.79 11.53 -3.01
C GLY A 50 3.51 11.12 -2.29
N VAL A 51 2.39 11.17 -3.00
CA VAL A 51 1.07 10.87 -2.44
C VAL A 51 0.82 9.36 -2.44
N LEU A 52 0.35 8.83 -1.31
CA LEU A 52 0.03 7.42 -1.13
C LEU A 52 -1.47 7.22 -0.90
N GLY A 53 -2.08 6.37 -1.72
CA GLY A 53 -3.43 5.88 -1.51
C GLY A 53 -3.43 4.57 -0.72
N LEU A 54 -4.29 4.49 0.30
CA LEU A 54 -4.46 3.33 1.16
C LEU A 54 -5.90 2.83 1.09
N ALA A 55 -6.09 1.50 0.96
CA ALA A 55 -7.41 0.91 1.06
C ALA A 55 -7.39 -0.37 1.90
N LEU A 56 -8.32 -0.44 2.87
CA LEU A 56 -8.44 -1.50 3.86
C LEU A 56 -9.77 -2.23 3.66
N GLY A 57 -9.70 -3.53 3.45
CA GLY A 57 -10.85 -4.44 3.48
C GLY A 57 -10.94 -5.20 4.80
N ALA A 58 -11.91 -6.12 4.92
CA ALA A 58 -12.12 -6.92 6.11
C ALA A 58 -10.91 -7.79 6.49
N ALA A 59 -10.24 -8.38 5.50
CA ALA A 59 -9.10 -9.27 5.72
C ALA A 59 -7.76 -8.55 5.90
N GLY A 60 -7.69 -7.24 5.65
CA GLY A 60 -6.47 -6.46 5.76
C GLY A 60 -6.30 -5.38 4.70
N LEU A 61 -5.11 -4.83 4.63
CA LEU A 61 -4.77 -3.79 3.66
C LEU A 61 -4.72 -4.39 2.25
N ARG A 62 -5.55 -3.88 1.35
CA ARG A 62 -5.66 -4.32 -0.05
C ARG A 62 -4.88 -3.44 -1.02
N ARG A 63 -4.75 -2.14 -0.69
CA ARG A 63 -3.97 -1.19 -1.51
C ARG A 63 -3.11 -0.31 -0.62
N LEU A 64 -1.87 -0.14 -1.04
CA LEU A 64 -0.96 0.93 -0.70
C LEU A 64 -0.18 1.24 -1.98
N THR A 65 -0.53 2.33 -2.64
CA THR A 65 -0.06 2.64 -3.99
C THR A 65 0.29 4.12 -4.14
N PHE A 66 1.15 4.43 -5.09
CA PHE A 66 1.49 5.79 -5.46
C PHE A 66 0.39 6.35 -6.38
N VAL A 67 -0.08 7.53 -6.05
CA VAL A 67 -1.15 8.21 -6.78
C VAL A 67 -0.80 9.68 -6.98
N LYS A 68 -1.51 10.37 -7.84
CA LYS A 68 -1.33 11.82 -8.02
C LYS A 68 -1.98 12.59 -6.86
N ASP A 69 -3.20 12.21 -6.56
CA ASP A 69 -4.08 12.84 -5.57
C ASP A 69 -5.19 11.86 -5.16
N GLU A 70 -6.13 12.33 -4.36
CA GLU A 70 -7.29 11.56 -3.90
C GLU A 70 -8.22 11.17 -5.05
N ASP A 71 -8.43 12.06 -6.02
CA ASP A 71 -9.34 11.82 -7.16
C ASP A 71 -8.79 10.73 -8.07
N ASP A 72 -7.48 10.73 -8.37
CA ASP A 72 -6.80 9.65 -9.10
C ASP A 72 -6.93 8.31 -8.35
N PHE A 73 -6.78 8.32 -7.03
CA PHE A 73 -6.93 7.10 -6.24
C PHE A 73 -8.36 6.55 -6.27
N LEU A 74 -9.35 7.41 -6.06
CA LEU A 74 -10.77 7.02 -6.10
C LEU A 74 -11.16 6.51 -7.50
N ALA A 75 -10.74 7.20 -8.55
CA ALA A 75 -11.02 6.77 -9.93
C ALA A 75 -10.49 5.36 -10.20
N ARG A 76 -9.26 5.04 -9.72
CA ARG A 76 -8.69 3.69 -9.85
C ARG A 76 -9.45 2.65 -9.03
N LEU A 77 -9.80 2.96 -7.78
CA LEU A 77 -10.57 2.04 -6.94
C LEU A 77 -11.94 1.71 -7.55
N LEU A 78 -12.67 2.72 -8.03
CA LEU A 78 -13.97 2.53 -8.66
C LEU A 78 -13.88 1.76 -9.98
N ALA A 79 -12.82 1.96 -10.76
CA ALA A 79 -12.59 1.20 -11.98
C ALA A 79 -12.25 -0.28 -11.72
N GLU A 80 -11.48 -0.56 -10.65
CA GLU A 80 -11.12 -1.94 -10.26
C GLU A 80 -12.25 -2.67 -9.53
N LEU A 81 -13.09 -1.95 -8.79
CA LEU A 81 -14.10 -2.48 -7.87
C LEU A 81 -15.45 -1.74 -8.03
N PRO A 82 -16.10 -1.79 -9.21
CA PRO A 82 -17.26 -0.95 -9.52
C PRO A 82 -18.46 -1.18 -8.58
N ASP A 83 -18.62 -2.37 -8.02
CA ASP A 83 -19.73 -2.75 -7.15
C ASP A 83 -19.39 -2.69 -5.65
N THR A 84 -18.20 -2.17 -5.29
CA THR A 84 -17.75 -2.11 -3.90
C THR A 84 -17.92 -0.69 -3.36
N PRO A 85 -18.68 -0.48 -2.26
CA PRO A 85 -18.72 0.82 -1.60
C PRO A 85 -17.34 1.22 -1.08
N VAL A 86 -16.92 2.45 -1.40
CA VAL A 86 -15.62 3.00 -1.00
C VAL A 86 -15.87 4.16 -0.05
N LEU A 87 -15.33 4.09 1.17
CA LEU A 87 -15.59 5.05 2.24
C LEU A 87 -14.29 5.58 2.83
N ARG A 88 -14.18 6.90 2.98
CA ARG A 88 -13.07 7.52 3.71
C ARG A 88 -13.16 7.16 5.19
N SER A 89 -12.05 6.74 5.81
CA SER A 89 -12.09 6.27 7.20
C SER A 89 -10.80 6.54 7.98
N ALA A 90 -10.96 6.96 9.23
CA ALA A 90 -9.89 7.09 10.21
C ALA A 90 -9.35 5.72 10.71
N LYS A 91 -9.99 4.59 10.39
CA LYS A 91 -9.46 3.25 10.73
C LYS A 91 -8.08 2.98 10.14
N LEU A 92 -7.72 3.70 9.06
CA LEU A 92 -6.40 3.66 8.43
C LEU A 92 -5.32 4.46 9.18
N ASP A 93 -5.66 5.21 10.24
CA ASP A 93 -4.68 6.00 11.01
C ASP A 93 -3.58 5.14 11.65
N THR A 94 -3.87 3.88 11.97
CA THR A 94 -2.85 2.95 12.46
C THR A 94 -1.80 2.66 11.38
N VAL A 95 -2.23 2.48 10.13
CA VAL A 95 -1.33 2.29 8.99
C VAL A 95 -0.58 3.57 8.68
N ARG A 96 -1.26 4.73 8.68
CA ARG A 96 -0.66 6.05 8.47
C ARG A 96 0.46 6.31 9.49
N ARG A 97 0.19 6.14 10.79
CA ARG A 97 1.21 6.28 11.85
C ARG A 97 2.37 5.28 11.70
N ALA A 98 2.11 4.08 11.17
CA ALA A 98 3.20 3.13 10.89
C ALA A 98 4.08 3.61 9.73
N LEU A 99 3.49 4.17 8.69
CA LEU A 99 4.21 4.80 7.57
C LEU A 99 4.98 6.05 8.03
N ASP A 100 4.38 6.90 8.88
CA ASP A 100 5.07 8.06 9.44
C ASP A 100 6.33 7.65 10.23
N ARG A 101 6.23 6.59 11.05
CA ARG A 101 7.41 6.04 11.75
C ARG A 101 8.45 5.48 10.78
N TYR A 102 8.00 4.81 9.73
CA TYR A 102 8.87 4.28 8.68
C TYR A 102 9.65 5.40 8.00
N PHE A 103 8.97 6.44 7.52
CA PHE A 103 9.61 7.59 6.86
C PHE A 103 10.49 8.41 7.80
N ALA A 104 10.22 8.37 9.09
CA ALA A 104 11.08 8.97 10.11
C ALA A 104 12.30 8.09 10.50
N GLY A 105 12.52 6.94 9.83
CA GLY A 105 13.60 6.00 10.17
C GLY A 105 13.45 5.31 11.53
N ARG A 106 12.24 5.37 12.13
CA ARG A 106 11.98 4.87 13.49
C ARG A 106 11.39 3.45 13.53
N GLY A 107 11.57 2.68 12.46
CA GLY A 107 11.17 1.28 12.39
C GLY A 107 10.68 0.88 11.00
N PHE A 108 11.11 -0.28 10.56
CA PHE A 108 10.90 -0.79 9.21
C PHE A 108 10.02 -2.05 9.19
N THR A 109 9.25 -2.28 10.27
CA THR A 109 8.37 -3.44 10.39
C THR A 109 6.91 -2.99 10.47
N PHE A 110 6.08 -3.59 9.65
CA PHE A 110 4.63 -3.35 9.64
C PHE A 110 3.90 -4.58 10.22
N ARG A 111 2.94 -4.33 11.12
CA ARG A 111 2.08 -5.37 11.71
C ARG A 111 0.70 -5.42 11.06
N THR A 112 0.46 -4.61 10.05
CA THR A 112 -0.82 -4.55 9.34
C THR A 112 -0.99 -5.82 8.52
N PRO A 113 -2.07 -6.59 8.70
CA PRO A 113 -2.40 -7.69 7.80
C PRO A 113 -2.55 -7.19 6.37
N VAL A 114 -2.07 -7.98 5.41
CA VAL A 114 -2.16 -7.69 3.98
C VAL A 114 -3.09 -8.70 3.33
N ASP A 115 -4.10 -8.20 2.65
CA ASP A 115 -5.02 -9.01 1.86
C ASP A 115 -4.52 -9.13 0.40
N LEU A 116 -4.12 -10.33 0.03
CA LEU A 116 -3.65 -10.70 -1.32
C LEU A 116 -4.66 -11.61 -2.05
N SER A 117 -5.92 -11.66 -1.63
CA SER A 117 -6.93 -12.55 -2.23
C SER A 117 -7.21 -12.27 -3.71
N GLU A 118 -7.03 -11.02 -4.15
CA GLU A 118 -7.29 -10.60 -5.53
C GLU A 118 -6.15 -10.88 -6.52
N VAL A 119 -4.98 -11.24 -6.04
CA VAL A 119 -3.84 -11.51 -6.92
C VAL A 119 -3.70 -13.00 -7.21
N THR A 120 -3.10 -13.33 -8.35
CA THR A 120 -2.93 -14.73 -8.78
C THR A 120 -2.09 -15.54 -7.78
N PRO A 121 -2.26 -16.88 -7.73
CA PRO A 121 -1.47 -17.73 -6.83
C PRO A 121 0.05 -17.58 -7.03
N PHE A 122 0.51 -17.36 -8.27
CA PHE A 122 1.92 -17.08 -8.53
C PHE A 122 2.36 -15.75 -7.95
N GLN A 123 1.58 -14.69 -8.16
CA GLN A 123 1.87 -13.38 -7.60
C GLN A 123 1.86 -13.38 -6.07
N GLN A 124 0.93 -14.12 -5.43
CA GLN A 124 0.94 -14.31 -3.97
C GLN A 124 2.27 -14.89 -3.48
N ARG A 125 2.78 -15.95 -4.15
CA ARG A 125 4.07 -16.55 -3.78
C ARG A 125 5.22 -15.55 -3.92
N VAL A 126 5.25 -14.80 -5.02
CA VAL A 126 6.26 -13.75 -5.27
C VAL A 126 6.21 -12.67 -4.19
N LEU A 127 5.01 -12.14 -3.87
CA LEU A 127 4.84 -11.10 -2.86
C LEU A 127 5.22 -11.60 -1.46
N ARG A 128 4.85 -12.84 -1.11
CA ARG A 128 5.27 -13.47 0.16
C ARG A 128 6.78 -13.69 0.24
N ALA A 129 7.43 -14.13 -0.84
CA ALA A 129 8.88 -14.25 -0.90
C ALA A 129 9.56 -12.87 -0.73
N THR A 130 9.03 -11.85 -1.41
CA THR A 130 9.53 -10.48 -1.31
C THR A 130 9.38 -9.91 0.10
N ALA A 131 8.27 -10.20 0.79
CA ALA A 131 8.03 -9.76 2.16
C ALA A 131 9.05 -10.28 3.18
N LYS A 132 9.76 -11.37 2.85
CA LYS A 132 10.85 -11.92 3.70
C LYS A 132 12.17 -11.15 3.61
N VAL A 133 12.34 -10.28 2.61
CA VAL A 133 13.56 -9.46 2.47
C VAL A 133 13.56 -8.39 3.56
N PRO A 134 14.48 -8.42 4.53
CA PRO A 134 14.47 -7.47 5.64
C PRO A 134 14.94 -6.08 5.19
N ALA A 135 14.62 -5.05 5.97
CA ALA A 135 15.15 -3.71 5.77
C ALA A 135 16.68 -3.69 5.86
N GLY A 136 17.34 -2.84 5.10
CA GLY A 136 18.79 -2.77 4.98
C GLY A 136 19.41 -3.90 4.15
N ARG A 137 18.58 -4.77 3.57
CA ARG A 137 19.03 -5.85 2.67
C ARG A 137 18.30 -5.78 1.34
N VAL A 138 18.98 -6.24 0.31
CA VAL A 138 18.41 -6.35 -1.04
C VAL A 138 18.39 -7.80 -1.51
N SER A 139 17.52 -8.08 -2.45
CA SER A 139 17.43 -9.36 -3.14
C SER A 139 17.46 -9.11 -4.65
N THR A 140 17.46 -10.18 -5.45
CA THR A 140 17.36 -10.06 -6.91
C THR A 140 16.08 -10.70 -7.42
N TYR A 141 15.63 -10.31 -8.61
CA TYR A 141 14.49 -10.95 -9.27
C TYR A 141 14.68 -12.47 -9.41
N THR A 142 15.92 -12.92 -9.63
CA THR A 142 16.25 -14.34 -9.73
C THR A 142 16.14 -15.04 -8.37
N ALA A 143 16.65 -14.44 -7.29
CA ALA A 143 16.54 -15.00 -5.95
C ALA A 143 15.08 -15.10 -5.50
N VAL A 144 14.27 -14.03 -5.74
CA VAL A 144 12.82 -14.06 -5.45
C VAL A 144 12.12 -15.12 -6.30
N ALA A 145 12.53 -15.33 -7.56
CA ALA A 145 11.96 -16.38 -8.41
C ALA A 145 12.21 -17.78 -7.84
N THR A 146 13.43 -18.04 -7.35
CA THR A 146 13.78 -19.29 -6.68
C THR A 146 12.96 -19.52 -5.43
N GLU A 147 12.87 -18.51 -4.56
CA GLU A 147 12.08 -18.55 -3.32
C GLU A 147 10.56 -18.73 -3.59
N ALA A 148 10.06 -18.18 -4.69
CA ALA A 148 8.68 -18.37 -5.13
C ALA A 148 8.42 -19.73 -5.84
N GLY A 149 9.41 -20.62 -5.87
CA GLY A 149 9.31 -21.95 -6.49
C GLY A 149 9.36 -21.96 -8.03
N ARG A 150 9.93 -20.93 -8.66
CA ARG A 150 10.08 -20.78 -10.11
C ARG A 150 11.46 -20.20 -10.50
N PRO A 151 12.58 -20.93 -10.35
CA PRO A 151 13.95 -20.39 -10.45
C PRO A 151 14.27 -19.60 -11.74
N HIS A 152 13.63 -19.94 -12.87
CA HIS A 152 13.91 -19.28 -14.15
C HIS A 152 12.89 -18.19 -14.51
N ALA A 153 12.02 -17.79 -13.57
CA ALA A 153 10.90 -16.89 -13.84
C ALA A 153 11.18 -15.41 -13.48
N ALA A 154 12.44 -14.95 -13.52
CA ALA A 154 12.80 -13.59 -13.09
C ALA A 154 11.98 -12.48 -13.78
N ARG A 155 11.70 -12.61 -15.11
CA ARG A 155 10.84 -11.67 -15.84
C ARG A 155 9.40 -11.71 -15.32
N ALA A 156 8.84 -12.88 -15.04
CA ALA A 156 7.50 -13.02 -14.48
C ALA A 156 7.42 -12.46 -13.05
N VAL A 157 8.49 -12.61 -12.25
CA VAL A 157 8.63 -11.94 -10.93
C VAL A 157 8.62 -10.44 -11.10
N GLY A 158 9.37 -9.88 -12.06
CA GLY A 158 9.33 -8.45 -12.37
C GLY A 158 7.92 -7.94 -12.65
N ASN A 159 7.15 -8.65 -13.48
CA ASN A 159 5.75 -8.33 -13.78
C ASN A 159 4.84 -8.45 -12.54
N ALA A 160 5.06 -9.46 -11.70
CA ALA A 160 4.31 -9.64 -10.46
C ALA A 160 4.57 -8.51 -9.45
N LEU A 161 5.84 -8.09 -9.31
CA LEU A 161 6.24 -6.99 -8.44
C LEU A 161 5.79 -5.62 -8.98
N HIS A 162 5.76 -5.43 -10.30
CA HIS A 162 5.22 -4.22 -10.91
C HIS A 162 3.73 -4.00 -10.55
N ARG A 163 2.99 -5.09 -10.37
CA ARG A 163 1.58 -5.09 -9.95
C ARG A 163 1.41 -5.32 -8.44
N ASN A 164 2.42 -5.01 -7.63
CA ASN A 164 2.31 -5.13 -6.17
C ASN A 164 1.22 -4.17 -5.65
N PRO A 165 0.12 -4.68 -5.08
CA PRO A 165 -0.97 -3.82 -4.62
C PRO A 165 -0.66 -3.10 -3.31
N VAL A 166 0.35 -3.55 -2.57
CA VAL A 166 0.67 -3.03 -1.23
C VAL A 166 2.17 -2.68 -1.15
N ALA A 167 2.56 -1.65 -1.91
CA ALA A 167 3.94 -1.17 -1.95
C ALA A 167 4.45 -0.77 -0.55
N ILE A 168 5.75 -0.70 -0.35
CA ILE A 168 6.44 -0.40 0.91
C ILE A 168 6.26 -1.52 1.95
N ILE A 169 5.03 -1.89 2.32
CA ILE A 169 4.76 -2.99 3.28
C ILE A 169 5.20 -4.32 2.68
N VAL A 170 4.83 -4.60 1.42
CA VAL A 170 5.50 -5.65 0.62
C VAL A 170 6.64 -4.96 -0.13
N PRO A 171 7.89 -5.15 0.29
CA PRO A 171 9.01 -4.27 -0.03
C PRO A 171 9.63 -4.57 -1.40
N CYS A 172 8.85 -4.41 -2.49
CA CYS A 172 9.34 -4.64 -3.85
C CYS A 172 10.48 -3.69 -4.25
N HIS A 173 10.67 -2.56 -3.54
CA HIS A 173 11.84 -1.69 -3.70
C HIS A 173 13.16 -2.38 -3.33
N ARG A 174 13.16 -3.40 -2.45
CA ARG A 174 14.35 -4.18 -2.07
C ARG A 174 14.79 -5.21 -3.12
N VAL A 175 14.05 -5.32 -4.24
CA VAL A 175 14.41 -6.25 -5.31
C VAL A 175 15.09 -5.50 -6.44
N LEU A 176 16.34 -5.90 -6.73
CA LEU A 176 17.22 -5.31 -7.73
C LEU A 176 17.46 -6.28 -8.89
N ARG A 177 18.07 -5.80 -9.97
CA ARG A 177 18.61 -6.67 -11.02
C ARG A 177 19.87 -7.39 -10.54
N SER A 178 20.26 -8.44 -11.22
CA SER A 178 21.45 -9.24 -10.86
C SER A 178 22.75 -8.46 -11.03
N ASP A 179 22.77 -7.41 -11.83
CA ASP A 179 23.88 -6.49 -12.01
C ASP A 179 23.94 -5.37 -10.96
N GLY A 180 23.02 -5.39 -9.97
CA GLY A 180 22.88 -4.38 -8.93
C GLY A 180 22.08 -3.14 -9.34
N SER A 181 21.65 -3.01 -10.60
CA SER A 181 20.83 -1.88 -11.02
C SER A 181 19.42 -1.95 -10.46
N LEU A 182 18.79 -0.78 -10.24
CA LEU A 182 17.53 -0.66 -9.50
C LEU A 182 16.35 -1.43 -10.13
N GLY A 183 16.28 -1.52 -11.47
CA GLY A 183 15.08 -2.01 -12.14
C GLY A 183 13.89 -1.03 -11.94
N GLY A 184 12.71 -1.40 -12.47
CA GLY A 184 11.52 -0.56 -12.37
C GLY A 184 10.92 -0.50 -10.96
N TYR A 185 10.13 0.56 -10.68
CA TYR A 185 9.35 0.72 -9.45
C TYR A 185 8.07 1.53 -9.70
N GLY A 186 6.97 1.17 -9.04
CA GLY A 186 5.67 1.83 -9.25
C GLY A 186 5.65 3.30 -8.83
N GLY A 187 6.44 3.68 -7.84
CA GLY A 187 6.60 5.08 -7.40
C GLY A 187 7.71 5.85 -8.13
N GLY A 188 8.33 5.27 -9.18
CA GLY A 188 9.48 5.86 -9.84
C GLY A 188 10.81 5.47 -9.19
N LEU A 189 11.91 5.71 -9.90
CA LEU A 189 13.25 5.32 -9.44
C LEU A 189 13.74 6.17 -8.26
N ASP A 190 13.33 7.43 -8.19
CA ASP A 190 13.70 8.32 -7.07
C ASP A 190 13.07 7.85 -5.77
N ALA A 191 11.79 7.48 -5.79
CA ALA A 191 11.14 6.87 -4.63
C ALA A 191 11.81 5.55 -4.22
N LYS A 192 12.20 4.70 -5.19
CA LYS A 192 12.90 3.46 -4.90
C LYS A 192 14.25 3.72 -4.23
N ARG A 193 15.04 4.66 -4.77
CA ARG A 193 16.33 5.05 -4.20
C ARG A 193 16.16 5.60 -2.80
N TYR A 194 15.24 6.53 -2.60
CA TYR A 194 14.94 7.10 -1.29
C TYR A 194 14.62 6.02 -0.24
N LEU A 195 13.75 5.05 -0.58
CA LEU A 195 13.37 3.98 0.34
C LEU A 195 14.56 3.08 0.69
N LEU A 196 15.41 2.76 -0.26
CA LEU A 196 16.62 1.96 -0.02
C LEU A 196 17.62 2.71 0.86
N GLU A 197 17.90 3.97 0.58
CA GLU A 197 18.78 4.83 1.37
C GLU A 197 18.25 5.03 2.79
N LEU A 198 16.94 5.27 2.95
CA LEU A 198 16.26 5.37 4.25
C LEU A 198 16.48 4.10 5.09
N GLU A 199 16.50 2.93 4.45
CA GLU A 199 16.74 1.64 5.09
C GLU A 199 18.23 1.31 5.27
N GLY A 200 19.15 2.21 4.90
CA GLY A 200 20.59 2.04 5.06
C GLY A 200 21.27 1.22 3.97
N VAL A 201 20.62 1.03 2.81
CA VAL A 201 21.26 0.42 1.64
C VAL A 201 22.04 1.49 0.90
N LEU A 202 23.36 1.31 0.77
CA LEU A 202 24.23 2.16 -0.06
C LEU A 202 24.10 1.70 -1.51
N LEU A 203 23.79 2.62 -2.44
CA LEU A 203 23.60 2.38 -3.87
C LEU A 203 24.76 2.96 -4.68
#